data_e3919987774caf6bf62c39f383887840
#
_entry.id   e3919987774caf6bf62c39f383887840
#
_cell.length_a   1.000
_cell.length_b   1.000
_cell.length_c   1.000
_cell.angle_alpha   90.00
_cell.angle_beta   90.00
_cell.angle_gamma   90.00
#
_symmetry.space_group_name_H-M   'P 1'
#
loop_
_entity.id
_entity.type
_entity.pdbx_description
1 polymer ?
#
loop_
_entity_poly.entity_id
_entity_poly.type
_entity_poly.pdbx_seq_one_letter_code
_entity_poly.pdbx_strand_id
1 'polypeptide(L)'
;MVRWLKITQNQYLGFFALGLAFFVLQELPYIVMPLVPLQSNPLMEMQDKSVLLNVIEKVLGVSCIIAMLFLVCGDSKWFSLGTSREKAFFVIAIIAIIGYFAGWIFYFVGFQSLPLILCSLVAMPPIYYTFIGLWRGNYILAALGAVFLVAHLSNVWNNLAR
;
A
#
# COMPACT_ATOMS: atom_id res chain seq x y z
N MET A 1 10.52 18.50 0.60
CA MET A 1 10.22 17.75 1.83
C MET A 1 10.31 18.74 2.99
N VAL A 2 9.24 18.87 3.77
CA VAL A 2 9.15 19.78 4.92
C VAL A 2 9.37 18.97 6.18
N ARG A 3 10.14 19.47 7.14
CA ARG A 3 10.39 18.84 8.45
C ARG A 3 9.90 19.79 9.54
N TRP A 4 9.14 19.25 10.50
CA TRP A 4 8.55 20.05 11.58
C TRP A 4 9.15 19.68 12.94
N LEU A 5 9.04 18.41 13.35
CA LEU A 5 9.45 17.94 14.67
C LEU A 5 10.30 16.68 14.56
N LYS A 6 11.39 16.61 15.30
CA LYS A 6 12.24 15.42 15.41
C LYS A 6 11.57 14.39 16.31
N ILE A 7 11.40 13.15 15.81
CA ILE A 7 10.81 12.02 16.56
C ILE A 7 11.90 11.08 17.06
N THR A 8 12.85 10.72 16.18
CA THR A 8 14.01 9.88 16.52
C THR A 8 15.30 10.50 15.96
N GLN A 9 16.44 9.80 16.15
CA GLN A 9 17.71 10.29 15.63
C GLN A 9 17.67 10.65 14.14
N ASN A 10 16.90 9.90 13.33
CA ASN A 10 16.85 10.08 11.87
C ASN A 10 15.44 10.21 11.30
N GLN A 11 14.40 10.31 12.13
CA GLN A 11 13.01 10.46 11.68
C GLN A 11 12.39 11.73 12.24
N TYR A 12 11.61 12.39 11.40
CA TYR A 12 10.95 13.66 11.69
C TYR A 12 9.48 13.56 11.30
N LEU A 13 8.62 14.22 12.07
CA LEU A 13 7.31 14.61 11.58
C LEU A 13 7.50 15.70 10.53
N GLY A 14 6.87 15.54 9.39
CA GLY A 14 7.04 16.47 8.27
C GLY A 14 6.02 16.19 7.18
N PHE A 15 6.29 16.63 5.96
CA PHE A 15 5.44 16.32 4.81
C PHE A 15 6.28 15.88 3.61
N PHE A 16 5.90 14.74 3.04
CA PHE A 16 6.51 14.15 1.86
C PHE A 16 5.59 14.23 0.66
N ALA A 17 5.70 15.30 -0.12
CA ALA A 17 4.83 15.57 -1.28
C ALA A 17 4.83 14.44 -2.33
N LEU A 18 5.99 13.80 -2.58
CA LEU A 18 6.05 12.64 -3.49
C LEU A 18 5.30 11.43 -2.90
N GLY A 19 5.25 11.30 -1.58
CA GLY A 19 4.42 10.29 -0.89
C GLY A 19 2.93 10.49 -1.17
N LEU A 20 2.49 11.75 -1.25
CA LEU A 20 1.11 12.06 -1.66
C LEU A 20 0.83 11.60 -3.10
N ALA A 21 1.76 11.84 -4.02
CA ALA A 21 1.62 11.35 -5.39
C ALA A 21 1.56 9.82 -5.45
N PHE A 22 2.38 9.14 -4.67
CA PHE A 22 2.37 7.68 -4.56
C PHE A 22 1.07 7.14 -3.95
N PHE A 23 0.53 7.81 -2.94
CA PHE A 23 -0.76 7.48 -2.35
C PHE A 23 -1.91 7.65 -3.36
N VAL A 24 -2.01 8.82 -3.99
CA VAL A 24 -3.05 9.09 -4.99
C VAL A 24 -2.99 8.08 -6.13
N LEU A 25 -1.78 7.76 -6.61
CA LEU A 25 -1.59 6.75 -7.66
C LEU A 25 -2.16 5.39 -7.24
N GLN A 26 -1.89 4.95 -6.02
CA GLN A 26 -2.35 3.65 -5.51
C GLN A 26 -3.88 3.62 -5.29
N GLU A 27 -4.50 4.75 -4.90
CA GLU A 27 -5.94 4.82 -4.68
C GLU A 27 -6.77 4.94 -5.98
N LEU A 28 -6.15 5.26 -7.12
CA LEU A 28 -6.88 5.46 -8.38
C LEU A 28 -7.84 4.31 -8.74
N PRO A 29 -7.47 3.03 -8.66
CA PRO A 29 -8.39 1.95 -9.01
C PRO A 29 -9.61 1.87 -8.08
N TYR A 30 -9.45 2.16 -6.79
CA TYR A 30 -10.57 2.20 -5.84
C TYR A 30 -11.53 3.36 -6.15
N ILE A 31 -10.99 4.51 -6.55
CA ILE A 31 -11.80 5.67 -6.98
C ILE A 31 -12.57 5.34 -8.27
N VAL A 32 -11.96 4.60 -9.18
CA VAL A 32 -12.55 4.23 -10.48
C VAL A 32 -13.54 3.08 -10.34
N MET A 33 -13.34 2.16 -9.40
CA MET A 33 -14.14 0.93 -9.25
C MET A 33 -15.66 1.17 -9.22
N PRO A 34 -16.23 2.16 -8.49
CA PRO A 34 -17.67 2.41 -8.49
C PRO A 34 -18.21 2.93 -9.84
N LEU A 35 -17.33 3.40 -10.72
CA LEU A 35 -17.70 3.96 -12.02
C LEU A 35 -17.71 2.89 -13.14
N VAL A 36 -17.13 1.72 -12.87
CA VAL A 36 -17.07 0.61 -13.84
C VAL A 36 -18.28 -0.29 -13.65
N PRO A 37 -19.15 -0.47 -14.68
CA PRO A 37 -20.31 -1.35 -14.60
C PRO A 37 -19.86 -2.82 -14.65
N LEU A 38 -19.61 -3.43 -13.50
CA LEU A 38 -19.24 -4.84 -13.38
C LEU A 38 -20.50 -5.70 -13.23
N GLN A 39 -20.52 -6.89 -13.88
CA GLN A 39 -21.61 -7.86 -13.71
C GLN A 39 -21.65 -8.46 -12.29
N SER A 40 -20.50 -8.61 -11.65
CA SER A 40 -20.34 -8.92 -10.22
C SER A 40 -19.18 -8.13 -9.65
N ASN A 41 -19.20 -7.85 -8.36
CA ASN A 41 -18.10 -7.13 -7.71
C ASN A 41 -17.79 -7.76 -6.34
N PRO A 42 -17.02 -8.87 -6.32
CA PRO A 42 -16.70 -9.59 -5.09
C PRO A 42 -16.09 -8.72 -3.99
N LEU A 43 -15.34 -7.67 -4.34
CA LEU A 43 -14.75 -6.77 -3.36
C LEU A 43 -15.78 -5.85 -2.71
N MET A 44 -16.78 -5.38 -3.47
CA MET A 44 -17.87 -4.55 -2.93
C MET A 44 -18.92 -5.38 -2.19
N GLU A 45 -19.10 -6.63 -2.60
CA GLU A 45 -20.08 -7.58 -2.03
C GLU A 45 -19.51 -8.36 -0.83
N MET A 46 -18.23 -8.12 -0.51
CA MET A 46 -17.53 -8.80 0.58
C MET A 46 -18.18 -8.50 1.93
N GLN A 47 -18.52 -9.57 2.70
CA GLN A 47 -19.08 -9.43 4.04
C GLN A 47 -17.99 -9.55 5.10
N ASP A 48 -18.01 -8.66 6.06
CA ASP A 48 -17.08 -8.67 7.18
C ASP A 48 -17.40 -9.79 8.17
N LYS A 49 -16.75 -10.95 8.03
CA LYS A 49 -16.91 -12.10 8.95
C LYS A 49 -16.25 -11.90 10.31
N SER A 50 -15.26 -11.01 10.40
CA SER A 50 -14.52 -10.70 11.63
C SER A 50 -14.35 -9.18 11.81
N VAL A 51 -15.13 -8.60 12.70
CA VAL A 51 -15.05 -7.17 13.05
C VAL A 51 -13.64 -6.79 13.52
N LEU A 52 -13.02 -7.62 14.36
CA LEU A 52 -11.67 -7.36 14.89
C LEU A 52 -10.64 -7.29 13.77
N LEU A 53 -10.65 -8.26 12.87
CA LEU A 53 -9.68 -8.33 11.76
C LEU A 53 -9.86 -7.17 10.79
N ASN A 54 -11.10 -6.79 10.50
CA ASN A 54 -11.45 -5.64 9.69
C ASN A 54 -10.95 -4.32 10.33
N VAL A 55 -11.12 -4.14 11.64
CA VAL A 55 -10.61 -2.95 12.35
C VAL A 55 -9.08 -2.90 12.31
N ILE A 56 -8.41 -4.02 12.61
CA ILE A 56 -6.94 -4.10 12.57
C ILE A 56 -6.42 -3.73 11.18
N GLU A 57 -7.00 -4.30 10.12
CA GLU A 57 -6.65 -4.02 8.74
C GLU A 57 -6.78 -2.52 8.40
N LYS A 58 -7.93 -1.92 8.71
CA LYS A 58 -8.19 -0.50 8.45
C LYS A 58 -7.21 0.41 9.20
N VAL A 59 -6.95 0.12 10.49
CA VAL A 59 -5.98 0.88 11.29
C VAL A 59 -4.59 0.78 10.70
N LEU A 60 -4.14 -0.40 10.30
CA LEU A 60 -2.83 -0.59 9.69
C LEU A 60 -2.72 0.11 8.33
N GLY A 61 -3.74 0.02 7.47
CA GLY A 61 -3.77 0.70 6.18
C GLY A 61 -3.67 2.22 6.34
N VAL A 62 -4.50 2.81 7.19
CA VAL A 62 -4.44 4.26 7.51
C VAL A 62 -3.09 4.65 8.11
N SER A 63 -2.52 3.82 8.98
CA SER A 63 -1.20 4.05 9.57
C SER A 63 -0.09 4.05 8.53
N CYS A 64 -0.16 3.17 7.51
CA CYS A 64 0.79 3.17 6.39
C CYS A 64 0.70 4.48 5.60
N ILE A 65 -0.50 4.96 5.30
CA ILE A 65 -0.71 6.24 4.59
C ILE A 65 -0.13 7.40 5.41
N ILE A 66 -0.46 7.48 6.69
CA ILE A 66 0.06 8.52 7.59
C ILE A 66 1.59 8.47 7.66
N ALA A 67 2.17 7.27 7.84
CA ALA A 67 3.62 7.09 7.91
C ALA A 67 4.31 7.46 6.58
N MET A 68 3.69 7.18 5.43
CA MET A 68 4.22 7.53 4.12
C MET A 68 4.18 9.05 3.88
N LEU A 69 3.13 9.72 4.31
CA LEU A 69 2.95 11.16 4.09
C LEU A 69 3.71 12.02 5.10
N PHE A 70 3.73 11.60 6.36
CA PHE A 70 4.13 12.47 7.47
C PHE A 70 5.39 12.03 8.21
N LEU A 71 5.91 10.82 8.00
CA LEU A 71 7.20 10.40 8.55
C LEU A 71 8.30 10.54 7.49
N VAL A 72 9.19 11.49 7.70
CA VAL A 72 10.30 11.81 6.79
C VAL A 72 11.65 11.52 7.44
N CYS A 73 12.62 11.00 6.64
CA CYS A 73 13.96 10.73 7.12
C CYS A 73 14.87 11.95 6.95
N GLY A 74 15.75 12.16 7.95
CA GLY A 74 16.61 13.33 8.05
C GLY A 74 17.54 13.51 6.86
N ASP A 75 18.17 12.44 6.40
CA ASP A 75 19.19 12.45 5.35
C ASP A 75 18.63 12.20 3.94
N SER A 76 17.32 11.97 3.82
CA SER A 76 16.73 11.65 2.54
C SER A 76 16.55 12.89 1.65
N LYS A 77 17.13 12.85 0.45
CA LYS A 77 16.80 13.78 -0.64
C LYS A 77 15.34 13.58 -1.05
N TRP A 78 14.77 14.56 -1.73
CA TRP A 78 13.40 14.47 -2.25
C TRP A 78 13.19 13.20 -3.09
N PHE A 79 14.16 12.86 -3.93
CA PHE A 79 14.27 11.61 -4.66
C PHE A 79 15.75 11.20 -4.69
N SER A 80 16.05 9.92 -4.42
CA SER A 80 17.43 9.41 -4.47
C SER A 80 17.44 7.96 -4.96
N LEU A 81 18.35 7.68 -5.86
CA LEU A 81 18.74 6.34 -6.32
C LEU A 81 20.27 6.20 -6.29
N GLY A 82 20.89 6.75 -5.26
CA GLY A 82 22.34 6.84 -5.15
C GLY A 82 23.02 5.49 -4.89
N THR A 83 22.38 4.61 -4.15
CA THR A 83 22.91 3.30 -3.79
C THR A 83 22.22 2.17 -4.54
N SER A 84 22.92 1.03 -4.72
CA SER A 84 22.31 -0.19 -5.30
C SER A 84 21.11 -0.68 -4.47
N ARG A 85 21.16 -0.50 -3.15
CA ARG A 85 20.07 -0.84 -2.23
C ARG A 85 18.83 0.03 -2.47
N GLU A 86 18.99 1.34 -2.59
CA GLU A 86 17.89 2.25 -2.92
C GLU A 86 17.26 1.89 -4.27
N LYS A 87 18.08 1.62 -5.29
CA LYS A 87 17.62 1.20 -6.61
C LYS A 87 16.80 -0.09 -6.52
N ALA A 88 17.30 -1.11 -5.82
CA ALA A 88 16.61 -2.39 -5.68
C ALA A 88 15.25 -2.23 -5.00
N PHE A 89 15.18 -1.51 -3.88
CA PHE A 89 13.91 -1.30 -3.17
C PHE A 89 12.92 -0.49 -3.99
N PHE A 90 13.38 0.55 -4.68
CA PHE A 90 12.53 1.34 -5.56
C PHE A 90 11.99 0.50 -6.73
N VAL A 91 12.84 -0.31 -7.37
CA VAL A 91 12.41 -1.20 -8.46
C VAL A 91 11.35 -2.20 -7.97
N ILE A 92 11.51 -2.79 -6.79
CA ILE A 92 10.50 -3.69 -6.22
C ILE A 92 9.18 -2.94 -5.97
N ALA A 93 9.23 -1.71 -5.45
CA ALA A 93 8.04 -0.90 -5.27
C ALA A 93 7.34 -0.61 -6.62
N ILE A 94 8.10 -0.32 -7.68
CA ILE A 94 7.55 -0.10 -9.03
C ILE A 94 6.92 -1.40 -9.58
N ILE A 95 7.57 -2.55 -9.40
CA ILE A 95 7.00 -3.84 -9.82
C ILE A 95 5.69 -4.11 -9.07
N ALA A 96 5.64 -3.83 -7.77
CA ALA A 96 4.43 -4.00 -6.98
C ALA A 96 3.27 -3.12 -7.49
N ILE A 97 3.51 -1.83 -7.74
CA ILE A 97 2.44 -0.95 -8.26
C ILE A 97 2.00 -1.31 -9.67
N ILE A 98 2.92 -1.75 -10.54
CA ILE A 98 2.58 -2.26 -11.87
C ILE A 98 1.73 -3.54 -11.75
N GLY A 99 2.11 -4.48 -10.90
CA GLY A 99 1.35 -5.71 -10.63
C GLY A 99 -0.05 -5.43 -10.08
N TYR A 100 -0.16 -4.43 -9.21
CA TYR A 100 -1.43 -3.93 -8.69
C TYR A 100 -2.35 -3.40 -9.80
N PHE A 101 -1.85 -2.50 -10.66
CA PHE A 101 -2.63 -1.97 -11.78
C PHE A 101 -3.00 -3.05 -12.80
N ALA A 102 -2.08 -3.96 -13.12
CA ALA A 102 -2.37 -5.09 -13.98
C ALA A 102 -3.51 -5.96 -13.39
N GLY A 103 -3.46 -6.23 -12.09
CA GLY A 103 -4.53 -6.93 -11.38
C GLY A 103 -5.89 -6.24 -11.52
N TRP A 104 -5.93 -4.91 -11.34
CA TRP A 104 -7.17 -4.14 -11.52
C TRP A 104 -7.68 -4.16 -12.96
N ILE A 105 -6.81 -4.11 -13.97
CA ILE A 105 -7.21 -4.25 -15.37
C ILE A 105 -7.89 -5.61 -15.57
N PHE A 106 -7.29 -6.71 -15.11
CA PHE A 106 -7.90 -8.03 -15.19
C PHE A 106 -9.22 -8.11 -14.42
N TYR A 107 -9.28 -7.52 -13.23
CA TYR A 107 -10.50 -7.46 -12.43
C TYR A 107 -11.64 -6.75 -13.15
N PHE A 108 -11.36 -5.60 -13.78
CA PHE A 108 -12.36 -4.81 -14.51
C PHE A 108 -12.85 -5.48 -15.80
N VAL A 109 -12.05 -6.34 -16.42
CA VAL A 109 -12.49 -7.13 -17.59
C VAL A 109 -13.14 -8.46 -17.20
N GLY A 110 -13.43 -8.69 -15.90
CA GLY A 110 -14.19 -9.83 -15.40
C GLY A 110 -13.39 -11.01 -14.89
N PHE A 111 -12.04 -10.97 -14.91
CA PHE A 111 -11.21 -11.99 -14.27
C PHE A 111 -11.12 -11.69 -12.75
N GLN A 112 -12.08 -12.23 -11.99
CA GLN A 112 -12.26 -11.94 -10.57
C GLN A 112 -11.97 -13.16 -9.68
N SER A 113 -10.97 -13.95 -10.06
CA SER A 113 -10.59 -15.14 -9.29
C SER A 113 -9.94 -14.77 -7.94
N LEU A 114 -10.17 -15.60 -6.92
CA LEU A 114 -9.58 -15.40 -5.59
C LEU A 114 -8.06 -15.27 -5.62
N PRO A 115 -7.28 -16.08 -6.38
CA PRO A 115 -5.83 -15.87 -6.49
C PRO A 115 -5.45 -14.52 -7.09
N LEU A 116 -6.15 -14.02 -8.10
CA LEU A 116 -5.90 -12.70 -8.67
C LEU A 116 -6.13 -11.60 -7.62
N ILE A 117 -7.25 -11.66 -6.92
CA ILE A 117 -7.59 -10.69 -5.88
C ILE A 117 -6.51 -10.69 -4.80
N LEU A 118 -6.16 -11.85 -4.25
CA LEU A 118 -5.19 -11.95 -3.17
C LEU A 118 -3.77 -11.53 -3.59
N CYS A 119 -3.28 -12.04 -4.74
CA CYS A 119 -1.90 -11.77 -5.14
C CYS A 119 -1.68 -10.38 -5.72
N SER A 120 -2.66 -9.84 -6.47
CA SER A 120 -2.46 -8.57 -7.18
C SER A 120 -3.15 -7.40 -6.48
N LEU A 121 -4.40 -7.54 -6.03
CA LEU A 121 -5.14 -6.41 -5.47
C LEU A 121 -4.86 -6.22 -3.98
N VAL A 122 -4.67 -7.32 -3.24
CA VAL A 122 -4.53 -7.31 -1.79
C VAL A 122 -3.07 -7.31 -1.34
N ALA A 123 -2.21 -8.15 -1.94
CA ALA A 123 -0.82 -8.23 -1.51
C ALA A 123 0.04 -7.05 -2.01
N MET A 124 -0.21 -6.54 -3.22
CA MET A 124 0.67 -5.55 -3.84
C MET A 124 0.70 -4.19 -3.11
N PRO A 125 -0.40 -3.59 -2.62
CA PRO A 125 -0.34 -2.34 -1.88
C PRO A 125 0.52 -2.39 -0.61
N PRO A 126 0.39 -3.37 0.29
CA PRO A 126 1.28 -3.47 1.45
C PRO A 126 2.75 -3.73 1.08
N ILE A 127 3.02 -4.53 0.04
CA ILE A 127 4.37 -4.71 -0.50
C ILE A 127 4.92 -3.37 -1.00
N TYR A 128 4.12 -2.62 -1.74
CA TYR A 128 4.49 -1.29 -2.20
C TYR A 128 4.84 -0.36 -1.03
N TYR A 129 4.03 -0.26 0.02
CA TYR A 129 4.34 0.54 1.21
C TYR A 129 5.62 0.09 1.89
N THR A 130 5.82 -1.22 2.04
CA THR A 130 7.03 -1.80 2.64
C THR A 130 8.28 -1.34 1.89
N PHE A 131 8.29 -1.45 0.57
CA PHE A 131 9.48 -1.14 -0.23
C PHE A 131 9.67 0.37 -0.46
N ILE A 132 8.62 1.18 -0.48
CA ILE A 132 8.74 2.64 -0.39
C ILE A 132 9.36 3.03 0.95
N GLY A 133 8.96 2.41 2.05
CA GLY A 133 9.54 2.61 3.37
C GLY A 133 11.04 2.29 3.39
N LEU A 134 11.43 1.12 2.88
CA LEU A 134 12.83 0.68 2.80
C LEU A 134 13.66 1.59 1.89
N TRP A 135 13.12 1.98 0.73
CA TRP A 135 13.78 2.91 -0.17
C TRP A 135 14.06 4.27 0.48
N ARG A 136 13.11 4.75 1.28
CA ARG A 136 13.21 6.05 1.97
C ARG A 136 13.95 6.01 3.31
N GLY A 137 14.34 4.82 3.79
CA GLY A 137 14.86 4.64 5.15
C GLY A 137 13.81 4.86 6.24
N ASN A 138 12.52 4.88 5.87
CA ASN A 138 11.40 4.96 6.80
C ASN A 138 11.04 3.54 7.28
N TYR A 139 11.78 3.04 8.26
CA TYR A 139 11.61 1.69 8.76
C TYR A 139 10.27 1.48 9.50
N ILE A 140 9.64 2.54 10.03
CA ILE A 140 8.29 2.47 10.60
C ILE A 140 7.29 2.14 9.50
N LEU A 141 7.32 2.85 8.37
CA LEU A 141 6.46 2.53 7.22
C LEU A 141 6.72 1.10 6.70
N ALA A 142 7.99 0.70 6.62
CA ALA A 142 8.33 -0.65 6.16
C ALA A 142 7.77 -1.74 7.08
N ALA A 143 7.89 -1.58 8.40
CA ALA A 143 7.34 -2.50 9.37
C ALA A 143 5.80 -2.52 9.35
N LEU A 144 5.16 -1.35 9.30
CA LEU A 144 3.70 -1.24 9.16
C LEU A 144 3.20 -1.94 7.90
N GLY A 145 3.85 -1.73 6.74
CA GLY A 145 3.50 -2.37 5.49
C GLY A 145 3.61 -3.90 5.55
N ALA A 146 4.67 -4.42 6.18
CA ALA A 146 4.83 -5.87 6.36
C ALA A 146 3.75 -6.49 7.25
N VAL A 147 3.38 -5.83 8.36
CA VAL A 147 2.28 -6.28 9.24
C VAL A 147 0.93 -6.12 8.55
N PHE A 148 0.74 -5.03 7.81
CA PHE A 148 -0.48 -4.79 7.02
C PHE A 148 -0.67 -5.88 5.96
N LEU A 149 0.39 -6.36 5.32
CA LEU A 149 0.32 -7.46 4.35
C LEU A 149 -0.35 -8.69 4.95
N VAL A 150 0.07 -9.08 6.15
CA VAL A 150 -0.50 -10.25 6.84
C VAL A 150 -1.96 -10.00 7.20
N ALA A 151 -2.28 -8.85 7.80
CA ALA A 151 -3.64 -8.53 8.20
C ALA A 151 -4.59 -8.42 6.99
N HIS A 152 -4.16 -7.76 5.93
CA HIS A 152 -4.96 -7.53 4.72
C HIS A 152 -5.25 -8.84 3.98
N LEU A 153 -4.22 -9.68 3.76
CA LEU A 153 -4.40 -11.01 3.20
C LEU A 153 -5.33 -11.88 4.06
N SER A 154 -5.13 -11.88 5.38
CA SER A 154 -5.95 -12.69 6.29
C SER A 154 -7.41 -12.24 6.29
N ASN A 155 -7.67 -10.92 6.29
CA ASN A 155 -9.02 -10.39 6.28
C ASN A 155 -9.74 -10.72 4.97
N VAL A 156 -9.12 -10.43 3.83
CA VAL A 156 -9.75 -10.69 2.53
C VAL A 156 -9.92 -12.20 2.27
N TRP A 157 -8.92 -13.02 2.65
CA TRP A 157 -9.04 -14.46 2.59
C TRP A 157 -10.24 -14.97 3.41
N ASN A 158 -10.32 -14.54 4.68
CA ASN A 158 -11.43 -14.94 5.56
C ASN A 158 -12.81 -14.58 4.99
N ASN A 159 -12.90 -13.41 4.35
CA ASN A 159 -14.18 -12.91 3.85
C ASN A 159 -14.57 -13.48 2.48
N LEU A 160 -13.61 -13.81 1.59
CA LEU A 160 -13.86 -14.30 0.24
C LEU A 160 -13.71 -15.83 0.09
N ALA A 161 -12.84 -16.48 0.87
CA ALA A 161 -12.72 -17.94 0.82
C ALA A 161 -13.98 -18.61 1.38
N ARG A 162 -14.61 -19.41 0.54
CA ARG A 162 -15.79 -20.23 0.86
C ARG A 162 -15.36 -21.62 1.29
#